data_ff5ad20cf27a8d8116166c42011c1d14
#
_entry.id   ff5ad20cf27a8d8116166c42011c1d14
#
_cell.length_a   1.000
_cell.length_b   1.000
_cell.length_c   1.000
_cell.angle_alpha   90.00
_cell.angle_beta   90.00
_cell.angle_gamma   90.00
#
_symmetry.space_group_name_H-M   'P 1'
#
loop_
_entity.id
_entity.type
_entity.pdbx_description
1 polymer ?
#
loop_
_entity_poly.entity_id
_entity_poly.type
_entity_poly.pdbx_seq_one_letter_code
_entity_poly.pdbx_strand_id
1 'polypeptide(L)'
;MIAYYKTGNQEYLTDALSLITAIWDNEINPANLLIYSGDTPMWHTADPAYNLSYFSPVALRLFAMVDQNHNWTGVLDAMYAYMQKVQTAGTGVFPDWSNGAGVAVNPDNGSADKTYWLFDKESVRIPWRIAWDYYWFKDERALAVLNTLQAFISAKS
;
A
#
# COMPACT_ATOMS: atom_id res chain seq x y z
N MET A 1 8.97 -5.27 -16.46
CA MET A 1 8.72 -3.94 -17.07
C MET A 1 10.00 -3.18 -17.40
N ILE A 2 10.89 -2.85 -16.46
CA ILE A 2 12.13 -2.09 -16.75
C ILE A 2 12.98 -2.77 -17.83
N ALA A 3 13.13 -4.08 -17.79
CA ALA A 3 13.85 -4.85 -18.80
C ALA A 3 13.21 -4.69 -20.19
N TYR A 4 11.89 -4.75 -20.28
CA TYR A 4 11.16 -4.47 -21.52
C TYR A 4 11.46 -3.07 -22.07
N TYR A 5 11.34 -2.03 -21.25
CA TYR A 5 11.64 -0.66 -21.71
C TYR A 5 13.08 -0.47 -22.18
N LYS A 6 14.03 -1.22 -21.61
CA LYS A 6 15.45 -1.12 -21.99
C LYS A 6 15.80 -1.95 -23.23
N THR A 7 15.14 -3.07 -23.46
CA THR A 7 15.55 -4.05 -24.48
C THR A 7 14.56 -4.18 -25.64
N GLY A 8 13.31 -3.78 -25.45
CA GLY A 8 12.22 -4.01 -26.38
C GLY A 8 11.76 -5.49 -26.48
N ASN A 9 12.35 -6.40 -25.66
CA ASN A 9 11.98 -7.80 -25.70
C ASN A 9 10.58 -8.03 -25.12
N GLN A 10 9.68 -8.50 -25.97
CA GLN A 10 8.27 -8.72 -25.64
C GLN A 10 8.03 -9.78 -24.56
N GLU A 11 8.92 -10.73 -24.38
CA GLU A 11 8.82 -11.74 -23.32
C GLU A 11 8.79 -11.10 -21.92
N TYR A 12 9.64 -10.07 -21.70
CA TYR A 12 9.63 -9.36 -20.41
C TYR A 12 8.32 -8.62 -20.13
N LEU A 13 7.62 -8.16 -21.16
CA LEU A 13 6.30 -7.55 -20.97
C LEU A 13 5.25 -8.62 -20.66
N THR A 14 5.29 -9.75 -21.39
CA THR A 14 4.39 -10.88 -21.17
C THR A 14 4.52 -11.44 -19.75
N ASP A 15 5.73 -11.65 -19.28
CA ASP A 15 6.00 -12.10 -17.91
C ASP A 15 5.49 -11.09 -16.88
N ALA A 16 5.75 -9.79 -17.11
CA ALA A 16 5.29 -8.74 -16.22
C ALA A 16 3.76 -8.68 -16.15
N LEU A 17 3.06 -8.76 -17.27
CA LEU A 17 1.59 -8.77 -17.32
C LEU A 17 1.00 -9.99 -16.62
N SER A 18 1.63 -11.17 -16.77
CA SER A 18 1.21 -12.38 -16.05
C SER A 18 1.28 -12.18 -14.52
N LEU A 19 2.37 -11.61 -14.02
CA LEU A 19 2.53 -11.31 -12.59
C LEU A 19 1.54 -10.23 -12.12
N ILE A 20 1.33 -9.18 -12.90
CA ILE A 20 0.40 -8.10 -12.59
C ILE A 20 -1.03 -8.64 -12.50
N THR A 21 -1.44 -9.50 -13.43
CA THR A 21 -2.74 -10.19 -13.38
C THR A 21 -2.86 -11.08 -12.14
N ALA A 22 -1.82 -11.85 -11.82
CA ALA A 22 -1.83 -12.70 -10.61
C ALA A 22 -1.96 -11.87 -9.32
N ILE A 23 -1.32 -10.70 -9.24
CA ILE A 23 -1.50 -9.76 -8.11
C ILE A 23 -2.95 -9.28 -8.05
N TRP A 24 -3.54 -8.90 -9.18
CA TRP A 24 -4.94 -8.47 -9.21
C TRP A 24 -5.89 -9.57 -8.70
N ASP A 25 -5.72 -10.79 -9.22
CA ASP A 25 -6.63 -11.90 -8.94
C ASP A 25 -6.52 -12.42 -7.50
N ASN A 26 -5.34 -12.29 -6.87
CA ASN A 26 -5.08 -12.92 -5.57
C ASN A 26 -4.83 -11.93 -4.43
N GLU A 27 -4.43 -10.69 -4.72
CA GLU A 27 -4.05 -9.75 -3.66
C GLU A 27 -4.91 -8.49 -3.60
N ILE A 28 -5.82 -8.26 -4.56
CA ILE A 28 -6.72 -7.11 -4.48
C ILE A 28 -8.05 -7.54 -3.85
N ASN A 29 -8.43 -6.87 -2.76
CA ASN A 29 -9.74 -7.08 -2.14
C ASN A 29 -10.83 -6.48 -3.05
N PRO A 30 -11.71 -7.29 -3.65
CA PRO A 30 -12.72 -6.79 -4.59
C PRO A 30 -13.78 -5.90 -3.94
N ALA A 31 -13.93 -5.95 -2.61
CA ALA A 31 -14.92 -5.16 -1.90
C ALA A 31 -14.50 -3.69 -1.70
N ASN A 32 -13.20 -3.41 -1.62
CA ASN A 32 -12.70 -2.08 -1.29
C ASN A 32 -11.44 -1.65 -2.05
N LEU A 33 -10.93 -2.49 -2.94
CA LEU A 33 -9.72 -2.29 -3.75
C LEU A 33 -8.43 -2.09 -2.94
N LEU A 34 -8.40 -2.49 -1.66
CA LEU A 34 -7.17 -2.50 -0.88
C LEU A 34 -6.37 -3.77 -1.17
N ILE A 35 -5.05 -3.67 -1.01
CA ILE A 35 -4.15 -4.82 -1.17
C ILE A 35 -4.18 -5.66 0.10
N TYR A 36 -4.49 -6.94 -0.01
CA TYR A 36 -4.35 -7.89 1.08
C TYR A 36 -2.89 -8.00 1.52
N SER A 37 -2.69 -8.47 2.73
CA SER A 37 -1.33 -8.63 3.29
C SER A 37 -0.63 -9.91 2.83
N GLY A 38 -1.25 -10.65 1.93
CA GLY A 38 -0.73 -11.86 1.28
C GLY A 38 -1.82 -12.59 0.50
N ASP A 39 -1.41 -13.58 -0.28
CA ASP A 39 -2.25 -14.37 -1.17
C ASP A 39 -2.94 -15.59 -0.52
N THR A 40 -2.65 -15.84 0.77
CA THR A 40 -3.23 -17.00 1.47
C THR A 40 -4.59 -16.68 2.09
N PRO A 41 -5.49 -17.68 2.26
CA PRO A 41 -6.82 -17.47 2.80
C PRO A 41 -6.87 -16.81 4.19
N MET A 42 -5.81 -16.89 4.98
CA MET A 42 -5.74 -16.24 6.28
C MET A 42 -5.83 -14.72 6.21
N TRP A 43 -5.43 -14.14 5.09
CA TRP A 43 -5.50 -12.68 4.85
C TRP A 43 -6.80 -12.24 4.18
N HIS A 44 -7.59 -13.18 3.60
CA HIS A 44 -8.82 -12.91 2.87
C HIS A 44 -10.06 -13.08 3.75
N THR A 45 -10.01 -12.58 4.97
CA THR A 45 -11.12 -12.66 5.92
C THR A 45 -12.15 -11.54 5.68
N ALA A 46 -13.29 -11.60 6.37
CA ALA A 46 -14.32 -10.55 6.28
C ALA A 46 -13.85 -9.19 6.83
N ASP A 47 -12.93 -9.17 7.79
CA ASP A 47 -12.27 -7.97 8.32
C ASP A 47 -10.75 -8.21 8.33
N PRO A 48 -10.08 -8.04 7.17
CA PRO A 48 -8.68 -8.33 7.06
C PRO A 48 -7.82 -7.27 7.75
N ALA A 49 -6.68 -7.70 8.28
CA ALA A 49 -5.63 -6.80 8.70
C ALA A 49 -4.80 -6.38 7.48
N TYR A 50 -4.62 -5.08 7.32
CA TYR A 50 -3.82 -4.47 6.26
C TYR A 50 -2.50 -3.97 6.79
N ASN A 51 -1.43 -4.21 6.04
CA ASN A 51 -0.11 -3.63 6.27
C ASN A 51 0.18 -2.58 5.21
N LEU A 52 0.07 -1.31 5.58
CA LEU A 52 0.27 -0.18 4.67
C LEU A 52 1.68 -0.10 4.08
N SER A 53 2.66 -0.76 4.69
CA SER A 53 4.02 -0.80 4.14
C SER A 53 4.13 -1.62 2.85
N TYR A 54 3.14 -2.46 2.54
CA TYR A 54 3.09 -3.21 1.27
C TYR A 54 2.53 -2.38 0.12
N PHE A 55 1.86 -1.28 0.40
CA PHE A 55 1.38 -0.39 -0.64
C PHE A 55 2.55 0.33 -1.31
N SER A 56 2.61 0.19 -2.63
CA SER A 56 3.62 0.84 -3.47
C SER A 56 2.93 1.68 -4.56
N PRO A 57 2.64 2.97 -4.31
CA PRO A 57 1.95 3.82 -5.28
C PRO A 57 2.63 3.84 -6.64
N VAL A 58 3.95 3.93 -6.66
CA VAL A 58 4.75 3.92 -7.89
C VAL A 58 4.52 2.63 -8.69
N ALA A 59 4.48 1.47 -8.03
CA ALA A 59 4.22 0.19 -8.72
C ALA A 59 2.81 0.19 -9.34
N LEU A 60 1.78 0.65 -8.61
CA LEU A 60 0.40 0.71 -9.11
C LEU A 60 0.27 1.62 -10.34
N ARG A 61 0.99 2.76 -10.37
CA ARG A 61 1.03 3.62 -11.54
C ARG A 61 1.69 2.96 -12.74
N LEU A 62 2.77 2.22 -12.51
CA LEU A 62 3.43 1.47 -13.56
C LEU A 62 2.55 0.32 -14.07
N PHE A 63 1.77 -0.33 -13.20
CA PHE A 63 0.80 -1.34 -13.62
C PHE A 63 -0.28 -0.71 -14.49
N ALA A 64 -0.84 0.43 -14.09
CA ALA A 64 -1.84 1.15 -14.88
C ALA A 64 -1.35 1.57 -16.27
N MET A 65 -0.03 1.77 -16.46
CA MET A 65 0.54 2.13 -17.77
C MET A 65 0.55 0.96 -18.76
N VAL A 66 0.63 -0.28 -18.28
CA VAL A 66 0.82 -1.46 -19.14
C VAL A 66 -0.36 -2.41 -19.13
N ASP A 67 -1.16 -2.41 -18.09
CA ASP A 67 -2.31 -3.27 -17.93
C ASP A 67 -3.60 -2.44 -17.96
N GLN A 68 -4.31 -2.54 -19.08
CA GLN A 68 -5.59 -1.86 -19.31
C GLN A 68 -6.80 -2.72 -18.92
N ASN A 69 -6.58 -3.95 -18.47
CA ASN A 69 -7.66 -4.86 -18.10
C ASN A 69 -8.16 -4.66 -16.68
N HIS A 70 -7.33 -4.05 -15.83
CA HIS A 70 -7.61 -3.90 -14.41
C HIS A 70 -7.57 -2.43 -13.97
N ASN A 71 -8.38 -2.10 -12.95
CA ASN A 71 -8.51 -0.73 -12.44
C ASN A 71 -7.43 -0.39 -11.40
N TRP A 72 -6.17 -0.36 -11.80
CA TRP A 72 -5.06 -0.01 -10.92
C TRP A 72 -5.12 1.42 -10.38
N THR A 73 -5.72 2.34 -11.13
CA THR A 73 -5.98 3.71 -10.65
C THR A 73 -6.97 3.68 -9.49
N GLY A 74 -8.02 2.87 -9.56
CA GLY A 74 -8.95 2.67 -8.46
C GLY A 74 -8.29 2.10 -7.20
N VAL A 75 -7.36 1.15 -7.35
CA VAL A 75 -6.56 0.64 -6.24
C VAL A 75 -5.71 1.76 -5.61
N LEU A 76 -5.05 2.59 -6.44
CA LEU A 76 -4.27 3.72 -5.98
C LEU A 76 -5.12 4.73 -5.19
N ASP A 77 -6.31 5.05 -5.70
CA ASP A 77 -7.24 5.98 -5.06
C ASP A 77 -7.76 5.44 -3.72
N ALA A 78 -8.15 4.16 -3.69
CA ALA A 78 -8.57 3.47 -2.47
C ALA A 78 -7.46 3.45 -1.41
N MET A 79 -6.23 3.21 -1.84
CA MET A 79 -5.06 3.21 -0.96
C MET A 79 -4.83 4.58 -0.31
N TYR A 80 -4.83 5.67 -1.06
CA TYR A 80 -4.66 7.01 -0.48
C TYR A 80 -5.82 7.40 0.44
N ALA A 81 -7.05 7.06 0.08
CA ALA A 81 -8.20 7.26 0.95
C ALA A 81 -8.08 6.48 2.27
N TYR A 82 -7.57 5.24 2.19
CA TYR A 82 -7.34 4.42 3.36
C TYR A 82 -6.19 4.96 4.23
N MET A 83 -5.08 5.41 3.64
CA MET A 83 -4.00 6.06 4.37
C MET A 83 -4.50 7.28 5.15
N GLN A 84 -5.30 8.13 4.53
CA GLN A 84 -5.91 9.28 5.20
C GLN A 84 -6.82 8.84 6.36
N LYS A 85 -7.62 7.79 6.19
CA LYS A 85 -8.46 7.22 7.25
C LYS A 85 -7.62 6.76 8.44
N VAL A 86 -6.52 6.02 8.21
CA VAL A 86 -5.63 5.54 9.26
C VAL A 86 -4.95 6.70 10.00
N GLN A 87 -4.46 7.72 9.29
CA GLN A 87 -3.87 8.90 9.92
C GLN A 87 -4.87 9.70 10.77
N THR A 88 -6.12 9.80 10.31
CA THR A 88 -7.19 10.52 11.01
C THR A 88 -7.65 9.75 12.25
N ALA A 89 -7.75 8.42 12.17
CA ALA A 89 -8.15 7.58 13.32
C ALA A 89 -7.07 7.51 14.41
N GLY A 90 -5.80 7.77 14.06
CA GLY A 90 -4.66 7.70 14.96
C GLY A 90 -4.05 9.07 15.29
N THR A 91 -2.75 9.07 15.49
CA THR A 91 -1.96 10.25 15.88
C THR A 91 -1.35 10.99 14.68
N GLY A 92 -1.69 10.63 13.47
CA GLY A 92 -1.07 11.12 12.23
C GLY A 92 0.07 10.24 11.71
N VAL A 93 0.51 9.25 12.48
CA VAL A 93 1.43 8.19 12.05
C VAL A 93 0.68 6.89 11.76
N PHE A 94 1.35 5.95 11.13
CA PHE A 94 0.77 4.67 10.76
C PHE A 94 1.16 3.60 11.78
N PRO A 95 0.23 2.76 12.24
CA PRO A 95 0.59 1.51 12.91
C PRO A 95 1.16 0.51 11.88
N ASP A 96 1.87 -0.52 12.36
CA ASP A 96 2.31 -1.61 11.48
C ASP A 96 1.13 -2.33 10.83
N TRP A 97 0.02 -2.48 11.57
CA TRP A 97 -1.18 -3.17 11.10
C TRP A 97 -2.46 -2.43 11.49
N SER A 98 -3.42 -2.39 10.55
CA SER A 98 -4.73 -1.76 10.77
C SER A 98 -5.85 -2.53 10.06
N ASN A 99 -7.09 -2.45 10.57
CA ASN A 99 -8.26 -3.05 9.93
C ASN A 99 -8.91 -2.10 8.92
N GLY A 100 -9.95 -2.54 8.23
CA GLY A 100 -10.65 -1.73 7.23
C GLY A 100 -11.26 -0.42 7.75
N ALA A 101 -11.43 -0.27 9.06
CA ALA A 101 -11.83 0.98 9.71
C ALA A 101 -10.65 1.94 9.95
N GLY A 102 -9.41 1.53 9.69
CA GLY A 102 -8.19 2.31 9.93
C GLY A 102 -7.68 2.25 11.37
N VAL A 103 -8.22 1.36 12.19
CA VAL A 103 -7.82 1.17 13.59
C VAL A 103 -6.71 0.12 13.65
N ALA A 104 -5.70 0.38 14.50
CA ALA A 104 -4.61 -0.58 14.72
C ALA A 104 -5.14 -1.91 15.27
N VAL A 105 -4.69 -3.02 14.67
CA VAL A 105 -5.11 -4.37 15.05
C VAL A 105 -3.91 -5.31 15.11
N ASN A 106 -4.01 -6.34 15.95
CA ASN A 106 -3.08 -7.45 15.89
C ASN A 106 -3.46 -8.37 14.71
N PRO A 107 -2.58 -8.57 13.71
CA PRO A 107 -2.88 -9.40 12.55
C PRO A 107 -3.02 -10.89 12.88
N ASP A 108 -2.43 -11.29 13.99
CA ASP A 108 -2.41 -12.67 14.47
C ASP A 108 -2.86 -12.72 15.95
N ASN A 109 -4.06 -13.21 16.19
CA ASN A 109 -4.65 -13.33 17.53
C ASN A 109 -3.81 -14.20 18.49
N GLY A 110 -2.83 -14.95 18.00
CA GLY A 110 -1.91 -15.77 18.79
C GLY A 110 -0.49 -15.19 18.91
N SER A 111 -0.18 -14.12 18.17
CA SER A 111 1.15 -13.54 18.16
C SER A 111 1.50 -12.85 19.48
N ALA A 112 2.71 -13.13 19.96
CA ALA A 112 3.33 -12.38 21.05
C ALA A 112 3.82 -10.99 20.63
N ASP A 113 3.77 -10.65 19.34
CA ASP A 113 4.15 -9.34 18.83
C ASP A 113 3.11 -8.30 19.27
N LYS A 114 3.48 -7.49 20.23
CA LYS A 114 2.64 -6.44 20.82
C LYS A 114 2.97 -5.05 20.28
N THR A 115 3.67 -4.96 19.16
CA THR A 115 4.09 -3.67 18.57
C THR A 115 3.25 -3.23 17.37
N TYR A 116 2.25 -4.01 16.98
CA TYR A 116 1.40 -3.78 15.80
C TYR A 116 0.74 -2.38 15.75
N TRP A 117 0.54 -1.73 16.88
CA TRP A 117 0.01 -0.37 16.95
C TRP A 117 1.08 0.73 16.87
N LEU A 118 2.35 0.37 16.89
CA LEU A 118 3.46 1.33 16.83
C LEU A 118 3.78 1.69 15.39
N PHE A 119 4.42 2.83 15.24
CA PHE A 119 5.16 3.19 14.04
C PHE A 119 6.55 2.54 14.13
N ASP A 120 6.66 1.30 13.66
CA ASP A 120 7.82 0.44 13.89
C ASP A 120 8.32 -0.19 12.57
N LYS A 121 8.83 -1.39 12.63
CA LYS A 121 9.57 -2.11 11.57
C LYS A 121 8.85 -2.21 10.22
N GLU A 122 7.52 -2.25 10.23
CA GLU A 122 6.72 -2.29 9.00
C GLU A 122 6.42 -0.88 8.51
N SER A 123 5.81 -0.06 9.35
CA SER A 123 5.30 1.25 8.97
C SER A 123 6.39 2.28 8.68
N VAL A 124 7.62 2.12 9.18
CA VAL A 124 8.76 3.01 8.83
C VAL A 124 9.09 3.01 7.32
N ARG A 125 8.62 2.01 6.56
CA ARG A 125 8.80 1.96 5.10
C ARG A 125 7.83 2.86 4.35
N ILE A 126 6.72 3.26 4.98
CA ILE A 126 5.65 4.04 4.33
C ILE A 126 6.16 5.41 3.85
N PRO A 127 6.82 6.25 4.68
CA PRO A 127 7.29 7.56 4.24
C PRO A 127 8.16 7.52 2.99
N TRP A 128 9.03 6.53 2.90
CA TRP A 128 9.91 6.36 1.75
C TRP A 128 9.13 6.03 0.46
N ARG A 129 8.17 5.11 0.51
CA ARG A 129 7.35 4.74 -0.65
C ARG A 129 6.48 5.92 -1.13
N ILE A 130 5.92 6.67 -0.19
CA ILE A 130 5.08 7.84 -0.48
C ILE A 130 5.94 9.00 -1.01
N ALA A 131 7.13 9.23 -0.45
CA ALA A 131 8.06 10.24 -0.95
C ALA A 131 8.48 9.96 -2.40
N TRP A 132 8.65 8.70 -2.77
CA TRP A 132 8.92 8.32 -4.15
C TRP A 132 7.79 8.69 -5.10
N ASP A 133 6.54 8.46 -4.70
CA ASP A 133 5.38 8.81 -5.51
C ASP A 133 5.29 10.32 -5.71
N TYR A 134 5.45 11.09 -4.63
CA TYR A 134 5.49 12.55 -4.75
C TYR A 134 6.65 13.03 -5.61
N TYR A 135 7.84 12.47 -5.43
CA TYR A 135 9.01 12.89 -6.19
C TYR A 135 8.84 12.69 -7.70
N TRP A 136 8.27 11.56 -8.13
CA TRP A 136 8.12 11.22 -9.55
C TRP A 136 6.83 11.71 -10.19
N PHE A 137 5.73 11.68 -9.47
CA PHE A 137 4.39 11.93 -10.03
C PHE A 137 3.72 13.19 -9.49
N LYS A 138 4.30 13.84 -8.49
CA LYS A 138 3.79 15.09 -7.88
C LYS A 138 2.34 14.94 -7.38
N ASP A 139 1.96 13.78 -6.86
CA ASP A 139 0.63 13.57 -6.32
C ASP A 139 0.48 14.33 -4.99
N GLU A 140 -0.45 15.27 -4.95
CA GLU A 140 -0.71 16.10 -3.77
C GLU A 140 -1.20 15.28 -2.56
N ARG A 141 -1.78 14.12 -2.78
CA ARG A 141 -2.18 13.20 -1.71
C ARG A 141 -0.94 12.63 -1.00
N ALA A 142 0.09 12.30 -1.78
CA ALA A 142 1.36 11.87 -1.22
C ALA A 142 1.99 12.98 -0.36
N LEU A 143 1.97 14.22 -0.83
CA LEU A 143 2.45 15.36 -0.08
C LEU A 143 1.66 15.56 1.22
N ALA A 144 0.33 15.44 1.17
CA ALA A 144 -0.53 15.59 2.35
C ALA A 144 -0.19 14.53 3.43
N VAL A 145 0.00 13.26 3.03
CA VAL A 145 0.44 12.18 3.93
C VAL A 145 1.78 12.50 4.58
N LEU A 146 2.76 12.96 3.80
CA LEU A 146 4.10 13.29 4.29
C LEU A 146 4.08 14.49 5.25
N ASN A 147 3.29 15.51 4.94
CA ASN A 147 3.16 16.69 5.81
C ASN A 147 2.56 16.32 7.17
N THR A 148 1.58 15.42 7.21
CA THR A 148 0.99 14.92 8.45
C THR A 148 2.02 14.16 9.29
N LEU A 149 2.83 13.30 8.67
CA LEU A 149 3.92 12.59 9.33
C LEU A 149 4.98 13.56 9.86
N GLN A 150 5.38 14.55 9.05
CA GLN A 150 6.36 15.56 9.45
C GLN A 150 5.88 16.36 10.64
N ALA A 151 4.61 16.79 10.64
CA ALA A 151 4.03 17.55 11.74
C ALA A 151 4.08 16.77 13.07
N PHE A 152 3.75 15.46 13.03
CA PHE A 152 3.85 14.60 14.21
C PHE A 152 5.30 14.48 14.72
N ILE A 153 6.26 14.21 13.83
CA ILE A 153 7.67 14.05 14.20
C ILE A 153 8.21 15.35 14.80
N SER A 154 7.93 16.49 14.14
CA SER A 154 8.41 17.80 14.61
C SER A 154 7.81 18.22 15.96
N ALA A 155 6.62 17.73 16.30
CA ALA A 155 5.99 17.99 17.61
C ALA A 155 6.59 17.15 18.75
N LYS A 156 7.42 16.14 18.43
CA LYS A 156 8.05 15.21 19.37
C LYS A 156 9.56 15.38 19.50
N SER A 157 10.17 16.17 18.61
CA SER A 157 11.59 16.55 18.65
C SER A 157 11.77 17.84 19.42
#